data_50069e7f8f86067a37f3a92480b55f9a
#
_entry.id   50069e7f8f86067a37f3a92480b55f9a
#
_cell.length_a   1.000
_cell.length_b   1.000
_cell.length_c   1.000
_cell.angle_alpha   90.00
_cell.angle_beta   90.00
_cell.angle_gamma   90.00
#
_symmetry.space_group_name_H-M   'P 1'
#
loop_
_entity.id
_entity.type
_entity.pdbx_description
1 polymer ?
#
loop_
_entity_poly.entity_id
_entity_poly.type
_entity_poly.pdbx_seq_one_letter_code
_entity_poly.pdbx_strand_id
1 'polypeptide(L)'
;PSTLVLIDEVGMADTLSLDAAVQFIVSCGGSVRLIGDDQQLAAIGAGGVLRDIENSHGAVRLSELHRFHDPAEAAASLALREGRPEALGFYLDRQRIHVGDLAAVTENLFEAWQADRSNGLDSIMLAPTRDLVAELNRRARAHRLASTPASGPDVILADGNRASAGELIITRRNDRRLRTSVSDWVKNGDRWTVSSVDRDGGLRR
;
A
#
# COMPACT_ATOMS: atom_id res chain seq x y z
N PRO A 1 32.22 15.49 -7.89
CA PRO A 1 31.89 14.24 -7.25
C PRO A 1 30.83 13.51 -8.07
N SER A 2 31.09 12.25 -8.44
CA SER A 2 30.12 11.44 -9.14
C SER A 2 28.98 11.06 -8.17
N THR A 3 27.78 11.50 -8.47
CA THR A 3 26.60 11.16 -7.69
C THR A 3 25.94 9.91 -8.31
N LEU A 4 25.65 8.90 -7.51
CA LEU A 4 24.82 7.78 -7.90
C LEU A 4 23.42 8.00 -7.34
N VAL A 5 22.40 7.97 -8.20
CA VAL A 5 21.00 8.06 -7.84
C VAL A 5 20.35 6.68 -8.00
N LEU A 6 19.67 6.21 -6.97
CA LEU A 6 18.86 5.01 -7.00
C LEU A 6 17.39 5.44 -7.14
N ILE A 7 16.70 4.97 -8.18
CA ILE A 7 15.26 5.17 -8.38
C ILE A 7 14.59 3.83 -8.12
N ASP A 8 13.82 3.76 -7.05
CA ASP A 8 13.11 2.56 -6.62
C ASP A 8 11.67 2.55 -7.14
N GLU A 9 11.06 1.35 -7.20
CA GLU A 9 9.69 1.10 -7.70
C GLU A 9 9.45 1.61 -9.14
N VAL A 10 10.48 1.53 -10.00
CA VAL A 10 10.44 2.05 -11.37
C VAL A 10 9.40 1.36 -12.24
N GLY A 11 9.01 0.11 -11.92
CA GLY A 11 7.94 -0.59 -12.62
C GLY A 11 6.60 0.15 -12.60
N MET A 12 6.37 1.00 -11.59
CA MET A 12 5.17 1.82 -11.42
C MET A 12 5.31 3.25 -11.98
N ALA A 13 6.48 3.65 -12.43
CA ALA A 13 6.72 4.98 -12.99
C ALA A 13 6.24 5.07 -14.44
N ASP A 14 5.63 6.21 -14.82
CA ASP A 14 5.37 6.49 -16.21
C ASP A 14 6.67 6.85 -16.96
N THR A 15 6.72 6.48 -18.25
CA THR A 15 7.91 6.60 -19.09
C THR A 15 8.42 8.03 -19.17
N LEU A 16 7.53 9.02 -19.31
CA LEU A 16 7.92 10.41 -19.50
C LEU A 16 8.55 11.02 -18.24
N SER A 17 7.95 10.76 -17.09
CA SER A 17 8.51 11.21 -15.81
C SER A 17 9.85 10.55 -15.50
N LEU A 18 9.97 9.26 -15.81
CA LEU A 18 11.22 8.52 -15.63
C LEU A 18 12.31 9.06 -16.56
N ASP A 19 12.01 9.26 -17.84
CA ASP A 19 12.96 9.82 -18.82
C ASP A 19 13.44 11.20 -18.39
N ALA A 20 12.53 12.11 -18.00
CA ALA A 20 12.89 13.44 -17.53
C ALA A 20 13.82 13.39 -16.30
N ALA A 21 13.56 12.48 -15.36
CA ALA A 21 14.40 12.31 -14.17
C ALA A 21 15.80 11.78 -14.53
N VAL A 22 15.87 10.77 -15.39
CA VAL A 22 17.13 10.18 -15.84
C VAL A 22 17.96 11.20 -16.61
N GLN A 23 17.35 11.91 -17.56
CA GLN A 23 18.04 12.96 -18.34
C GLN A 23 18.60 14.07 -17.45
N PHE A 24 17.81 14.53 -16.46
CA PHE A 24 18.27 15.53 -15.51
C PHE A 24 19.50 15.05 -14.72
N ILE A 25 19.47 13.83 -14.19
CA ILE A 25 20.57 13.29 -13.39
C ILE A 25 21.84 13.15 -14.26
N VAL A 26 21.70 12.61 -15.45
CA VAL A 26 22.83 12.40 -16.37
C VAL A 26 23.41 13.73 -16.84
N SER A 27 22.57 14.73 -17.15
CA SER A 27 23.06 16.07 -17.55
C SER A 27 23.84 16.78 -16.43
N CYS A 28 23.54 16.45 -15.17
CA CYS A 28 24.31 16.91 -14.00
C CYS A 28 25.57 16.08 -13.73
N GLY A 29 25.94 15.13 -14.60
CA GLY A 29 27.13 14.28 -14.44
C GLY A 29 26.93 13.12 -13.43
N GLY A 30 25.69 12.81 -13.07
CA GLY A 30 25.32 11.70 -12.19
C GLY A 30 25.19 10.38 -12.96
N SER A 31 25.05 9.29 -12.19
CA SER A 31 24.72 7.95 -12.67
C SER A 31 23.41 7.50 -12.06
N VAL A 32 22.66 6.66 -12.78
CA VAL A 32 21.37 6.14 -12.32
C VAL A 32 21.41 4.63 -12.19
N ARG A 33 20.72 4.10 -11.16
CA ARG A 33 20.32 2.70 -11.06
C ARG A 33 18.83 2.65 -10.89
N LEU A 34 18.17 1.87 -11.74
CA LEU A 34 16.73 1.61 -11.70
C LEU A 34 16.50 0.32 -10.92
N ILE A 35 15.62 0.37 -9.93
CA ILE A 35 15.23 -0.77 -9.11
C ILE A 35 13.72 -0.91 -9.22
N GLY A 36 13.23 -2.13 -9.38
CA GLY A 36 11.79 -2.36 -9.47
C GLY A 36 11.49 -3.79 -9.87
N ASP A 37 10.21 -4.06 -9.97
CA ASP A 37 9.66 -5.35 -10.36
C ASP A 37 8.88 -5.17 -11.68
N ASP A 38 9.38 -5.78 -12.75
CA ASP A 38 8.80 -5.71 -14.10
C ASP A 38 7.46 -6.48 -14.23
N GLN A 39 7.14 -7.32 -13.24
CA GLN A 39 5.92 -8.14 -13.22
C GLN A 39 4.85 -7.62 -12.26
N GLN A 40 5.13 -6.55 -11.50
CA GLN A 40 4.09 -5.85 -10.75
C GLN A 40 3.20 -5.02 -11.67
N LEU A 41 2.09 -4.49 -11.13
CA LEU A 41 1.16 -3.67 -11.88
C LEU A 41 1.92 -2.49 -12.53
N ALA A 42 1.78 -2.39 -13.84
CA ALA A 42 2.38 -1.30 -14.61
C ALA A 42 1.77 0.06 -14.23
N ALA A 43 2.47 1.14 -14.58
CA ALA A 43 1.95 2.49 -14.48
C ALA A 43 0.60 2.62 -15.20
N ILE A 44 -0.29 3.49 -14.68
CA ILE A 44 -1.58 3.81 -15.30
C ILE A 44 -1.39 4.48 -16.68
N GLY A 45 -0.25 5.15 -16.87
CA GLY A 45 0.18 5.71 -18.16
C GLY A 45 1.03 4.74 -18.99
N ALA A 46 1.73 5.27 -20.00
CA ALA A 46 2.70 4.48 -20.76
C ALA A 46 3.84 4.03 -19.82
N GLY A 47 3.95 2.74 -19.60
CA GLY A 47 4.94 2.09 -18.75
C GLY A 47 5.59 0.92 -19.46
N GLY A 48 6.44 0.17 -18.75
CA GLY A 48 7.11 -1.02 -19.28
C GLY A 48 8.59 -0.83 -19.59
N VAL A 49 9.13 0.37 -19.35
CA VAL A 49 10.55 0.70 -19.62
C VAL A 49 11.50 -0.26 -18.91
N LEU A 50 11.17 -0.68 -17.66
CA LEU A 50 12.04 -1.60 -16.92
C LEU A 50 12.16 -2.95 -17.63
N ARG A 51 11.05 -3.48 -18.15
CA ARG A 51 11.01 -4.73 -18.94
C ARG A 51 11.77 -4.58 -20.27
N ASP A 52 11.61 -3.45 -20.94
CA ASP A 52 12.31 -3.18 -22.20
C ASP A 52 13.82 -3.06 -22.01
N ILE A 53 14.26 -2.41 -20.94
CA ILE A 53 15.69 -2.32 -20.57
C ILE A 53 16.22 -3.72 -20.24
N GLU A 54 15.50 -4.51 -19.46
CA GLU A 54 15.93 -5.87 -19.11
C GLU A 54 16.07 -6.75 -20.36
N ASN A 55 15.08 -6.73 -21.25
CA ASN A 55 15.10 -7.51 -22.47
C ASN A 55 16.23 -7.08 -23.43
N SER A 56 16.60 -5.80 -23.45
CA SER A 56 17.57 -5.24 -24.40
C SER A 56 19.00 -5.26 -23.84
N HIS A 57 19.18 -5.07 -22.54
CA HIS A 57 20.47 -4.83 -21.91
C HIS A 57 20.76 -5.79 -20.74
N GLY A 58 19.77 -6.58 -20.34
CA GLY A 58 19.85 -7.43 -19.16
C GLY A 58 19.66 -6.66 -17.85
N ALA A 59 19.45 -7.41 -16.77
CA ALA A 59 19.31 -6.89 -15.42
C ALA A 59 19.90 -7.87 -14.39
N VAL A 60 20.28 -7.34 -13.22
CA VAL A 60 20.57 -8.17 -12.06
C VAL A 60 19.26 -8.49 -11.37
N ARG A 61 18.93 -9.78 -11.25
CA ARG A 61 17.71 -10.24 -10.58
C ARG A 61 18.02 -10.69 -9.14
N LEU A 62 17.15 -10.26 -8.21
CA LEU A 62 17.10 -10.78 -6.87
C LEU A 62 16.09 -11.93 -6.85
N SER A 63 16.55 -13.16 -6.59
CA SER A 63 15.74 -14.37 -6.70
C SER A 63 15.23 -14.91 -5.36
N GLU A 64 15.80 -14.47 -4.23
CA GLU A 64 15.40 -14.95 -2.92
C GLU A 64 14.22 -14.18 -2.36
N LEU A 65 13.20 -14.92 -1.90
CA LEU A 65 12.04 -14.39 -1.23
C LEU A 65 12.21 -14.46 0.29
N HIS A 66 12.41 -13.32 0.93
CA HIS A 66 12.57 -13.23 2.39
C HIS A 66 11.26 -12.90 3.13
N ARG A 67 10.17 -12.64 2.41
CA ARG A 67 8.88 -12.22 2.99
C ARG A 67 8.12 -13.35 3.67
N PHE A 68 8.31 -14.60 3.22
CA PHE A 68 7.55 -15.75 3.68
C PHE A 68 8.38 -16.63 4.58
N HIS A 69 7.79 -17.08 5.71
CA HIS A 69 8.39 -18.08 6.58
C HIS A 69 8.16 -19.51 6.07
N ASP A 70 7.01 -19.73 5.38
CA ASP A 70 6.69 -21.03 4.77
C ASP A 70 7.22 -21.07 3.33
N PRO A 71 8.16 -21.98 3.01
CA PRO A 71 8.67 -22.14 1.65
C PRO A 71 7.57 -22.51 0.63
N ALA A 72 6.52 -23.23 1.06
CA ALA A 72 5.41 -23.60 0.20
C ALA A 72 4.56 -22.34 -0.15
N GLU A 73 4.40 -21.41 0.79
CA GLU A 73 3.75 -20.13 0.51
C GLU A 73 4.59 -19.26 -0.42
N ALA A 74 5.90 -19.23 -0.24
CA ALA A 74 6.81 -18.53 -1.15
C ALA A 74 6.67 -19.05 -2.59
N ALA A 75 6.67 -20.39 -2.76
CA ALA A 75 6.48 -21.02 -4.06
C ALA A 75 5.10 -20.73 -4.67
N ALA A 76 4.04 -20.79 -3.87
CA ALA A 76 2.68 -20.47 -4.30
C ALA A 76 2.54 -19.00 -4.71
N SER A 77 3.18 -18.08 -3.99
CA SER A 77 3.19 -16.66 -4.31
C SER A 77 3.87 -16.39 -5.66
N LEU A 78 4.99 -17.05 -5.96
CA LEU A 78 5.65 -16.96 -7.27
C LEU A 78 4.77 -17.54 -8.37
N ALA A 79 4.15 -18.70 -8.13
CA ALA A 79 3.25 -19.32 -9.09
C ALA A 79 2.03 -18.43 -9.39
N LEU A 80 1.48 -17.76 -8.37
CA LEU A 80 0.39 -16.80 -8.56
C LEU A 80 0.83 -15.60 -9.41
N ARG A 81 2.02 -15.07 -9.14
CA ARG A 81 2.63 -13.98 -9.92
C ARG A 81 2.81 -14.35 -11.41
N GLU A 82 3.17 -15.59 -11.68
CA GLU A 82 3.34 -16.13 -13.04
C GLU A 82 2.01 -16.53 -13.70
N GLY A 83 0.86 -16.33 -13.02
CA GLY A 83 -0.46 -16.71 -13.52
C GLY A 83 -0.69 -18.21 -13.58
N ARG A 84 0.07 -18.99 -12.83
CA ARG A 84 -0.05 -20.44 -12.78
C ARG A 84 -1.22 -20.85 -11.88
N PRO A 85 -2.22 -21.58 -12.40
CA PRO A 85 -3.43 -21.93 -11.64
C PRO A 85 -3.16 -22.86 -10.45
N GLU A 86 -2.06 -23.61 -10.44
CA GLU A 86 -1.67 -24.50 -9.35
C GLU A 86 -1.49 -23.72 -8.02
N ALA A 87 -1.13 -22.44 -8.11
CA ALA A 87 -1.03 -21.57 -6.95
C ALA A 87 -2.32 -21.49 -6.13
N LEU A 88 -3.47 -21.57 -6.81
CA LEU A 88 -4.79 -21.50 -6.15
C LEU A 88 -5.01 -22.66 -5.18
N GLY A 89 -4.49 -23.87 -5.50
CA GLY A 89 -4.60 -25.04 -4.63
C GLY A 89 -4.04 -24.78 -3.24
N PHE A 90 -2.84 -24.18 -3.16
CA PHE A 90 -2.23 -23.83 -1.88
C PHE A 90 -3.11 -22.95 -1.01
N TYR A 91 -3.74 -21.93 -1.60
CA TYR A 91 -4.58 -20.97 -0.86
C TYR A 91 -5.97 -21.55 -0.54
N LEU A 92 -6.53 -22.38 -1.44
CA LEU A 92 -7.80 -23.08 -1.20
C LEU A 92 -7.69 -24.09 -0.06
N ASP A 93 -6.65 -24.92 -0.06
CA ASP A 93 -6.40 -25.93 0.98
C ASP A 93 -6.24 -25.30 2.38
N ARG A 94 -5.80 -24.05 2.42
CA ARG A 94 -5.65 -23.27 3.67
C ARG A 94 -6.82 -22.34 3.96
N GLN A 95 -7.91 -22.47 3.22
CA GLN A 95 -9.13 -21.67 3.39
C GLN A 95 -8.88 -20.15 3.29
N ARG A 96 -7.91 -19.74 2.46
CA ARG A 96 -7.58 -18.32 2.26
C ARG A 96 -8.26 -17.72 1.02
N ILE A 97 -9.04 -18.51 0.30
CA ILE A 97 -9.86 -18.06 -0.83
C ILE A 97 -11.32 -18.31 -0.49
N HIS A 98 -12.09 -17.24 -0.46
CA HIS A 98 -13.54 -17.27 -0.26
C HIS A 98 -14.22 -16.87 -1.56
N VAL A 99 -15.22 -17.63 -1.97
CA VAL A 99 -15.98 -17.42 -3.21
C VAL A 99 -17.42 -17.10 -2.84
N GLY A 100 -17.98 -16.09 -3.49
CA GLY A 100 -19.35 -15.67 -3.25
C GLY A 100 -19.71 -14.43 -4.07
N ASP A 101 -20.90 -13.91 -3.90
CA ASP A 101 -21.25 -12.59 -4.41
C ASP A 101 -20.51 -11.48 -3.62
N LEU A 102 -20.57 -10.26 -4.14
CA LEU A 102 -19.85 -9.14 -3.55
C LEU A 102 -20.24 -8.88 -2.09
N ALA A 103 -21.50 -9.09 -1.73
CA ALA A 103 -21.99 -8.85 -0.37
C ALA A 103 -21.39 -9.90 0.59
N ALA A 104 -21.48 -11.19 0.23
CA ALA A 104 -20.96 -12.29 1.04
C ALA A 104 -19.43 -12.20 1.21
N VAL A 105 -18.69 -11.91 0.13
CA VAL A 105 -17.23 -11.75 0.20
C VAL A 105 -16.82 -10.54 1.04
N THR A 106 -17.56 -9.44 0.95
CA THR A 106 -17.31 -8.24 1.76
C THR A 106 -17.57 -8.51 3.24
N GLU A 107 -18.62 -9.26 3.58
CA GLU A 107 -18.90 -9.65 4.96
C GLU A 107 -17.80 -10.55 5.52
N ASN A 108 -17.44 -11.62 4.79
CA ASN A 108 -16.36 -12.52 5.19
C ASN A 108 -15.03 -11.78 5.40
N LEU A 109 -14.69 -10.82 4.51
CA LEU A 109 -13.50 -9.99 4.65
C LEU A 109 -13.55 -9.17 5.93
N PHE A 110 -14.71 -8.57 6.24
CA PHE A 110 -14.88 -7.75 7.42
C PHE A 110 -14.80 -8.58 8.72
N GLU A 111 -15.45 -9.74 8.76
CA GLU A 111 -15.37 -10.67 9.88
C GLU A 111 -13.95 -11.18 10.14
N ALA A 112 -13.22 -11.56 9.08
CA ALA A 112 -11.83 -11.98 9.17
C ALA A 112 -10.94 -10.87 9.74
N TRP A 113 -11.11 -9.63 9.24
CA TRP A 113 -10.40 -8.47 9.76
C TRP A 113 -10.70 -8.21 11.25
N GLN A 114 -11.97 -8.33 11.67
CA GLN A 114 -12.35 -8.19 13.09
C GLN A 114 -11.68 -9.25 13.95
N ALA A 115 -11.67 -10.50 13.50
CA ALA A 115 -11.00 -11.59 14.21
C ALA A 115 -9.50 -11.34 14.36
N ASP A 116 -8.82 -10.92 13.29
CA ASP A 116 -7.41 -10.55 13.33
C ASP A 116 -7.15 -9.43 14.33
N ARG A 117 -7.93 -8.36 14.28
CA ARG A 117 -7.78 -7.21 15.20
C ARG A 117 -8.02 -7.62 16.66
N SER A 118 -9.00 -8.49 16.91
CA SER A 118 -9.29 -9.01 18.25
C SER A 118 -8.15 -9.88 18.79
N ASN A 119 -7.41 -10.55 17.92
CA ASN A 119 -6.21 -11.33 18.23
C ASN A 119 -4.94 -10.47 18.31
N GLY A 120 -5.04 -9.14 18.18
CA GLY A 120 -3.89 -8.22 18.25
C GLY A 120 -3.04 -8.17 16.97
N LEU A 121 -3.52 -8.75 15.88
CA LEU A 121 -2.81 -8.70 14.59
C LEU A 121 -2.96 -7.32 13.92
N ASP A 122 -1.90 -6.89 13.23
CA ASP A 122 -1.91 -5.66 12.42
C ASP A 122 -2.38 -6.00 11.00
N SER A 123 -3.68 -6.19 10.82
CA SER A 123 -4.31 -6.52 9.54
C SER A 123 -4.97 -5.31 8.89
N ILE A 124 -5.00 -5.31 7.55
CA ILE A 124 -5.67 -4.30 6.74
C ILE A 124 -6.60 -4.98 5.72
N MET A 125 -7.70 -4.32 5.40
CA MET A 125 -8.59 -4.72 4.32
C MET A 125 -8.19 -4.02 3.03
N LEU A 126 -8.07 -4.76 1.93
CA LEU A 126 -7.82 -4.23 0.60
C LEU A 126 -9.06 -4.43 -0.28
N ALA A 127 -9.40 -3.43 -1.07
CA ALA A 127 -10.55 -3.48 -1.95
C ALA A 127 -10.23 -2.85 -3.32
N PRO A 128 -10.84 -3.35 -4.41
CA PRO A 128 -10.52 -2.92 -5.77
C PRO A 128 -11.08 -1.55 -6.14
N THR A 129 -12.10 -1.05 -5.41
CA THR A 129 -12.75 0.22 -5.72
C THR A 129 -12.78 1.17 -4.53
N ARG A 130 -12.81 2.47 -4.81
CA ARG A 130 -12.90 3.51 -3.75
C ARG A 130 -14.20 3.41 -2.96
N ASP A 131 -15.30 3.04 -3.61
CA ASP A 131 -16.60 2.90 -2.95
C ASP A 131 -16.59 1.76 -1.93
N LEU A 132 -15.98 0.63 -2.28
CA LEU A 132 -15.82 -0.50 -1.37
C LEU A 132 -14.86 -0.18 -0.21
N VAL A 133 -13.79 0.57 -0.48
CA VAL A 133 -12.89 1.08 0.57
C VAL A 133 -13.64 1.99 1.54
N ALA A 134 -14.47 2.92 1.02
CA ALA A 134 -15.28 3.82 1.86
C ALA A 134 -16.31 3.04 2.70
N GLU A 135 -16.94 2.02 2.12
CA GLU A 135 -17.87 1.13 2.82
C GLU A 135 -17.19 0.37 3.97
N LEU A 136 -16.03 -0.25 3.70
CA LEU A 136 -15.27 -0.99 4.71
C LEU A 136 -14.78 -0.06 5.83
N ASN A 137 -14.31 1.15 5.49
CA ASN A 137 -13.92 2.15 6.49
C ASN A 137 -15.11 2.57 7.37
N ARG A 138 -16.28 2.77 6.77
CA ARG A 138 -17.50 3.13 7.51
C ARG A 138 -17.94 2.00 8.47
N ARG A 139 -17.86 0.75 8.04
CA ARG A 139 -18.14 -0.42 8.89
C ARG A 139 -17.13 -0.54 10.02
N ALA A 140 -15.84 -0.42 9.74
CA ALA A 140 -14.78 -0.47 10.74
C ALA A 140 -14.98 0.63 11.81
N ARG A 141 -15.32 1.86 11.37
CA ARG A 141 -15.64 2.95 12.27
C ARG A 141 -16.87 2.63 13.13
N ALA A 142 -17.97 2.18 12.54
CA ALA A 142 -19.19 1.83 13.28
C ALA A 142 -18.93 0.75 14.33
N HIS A 143 -18.19 -0.28 13.98
CA HIS A 143 -17.78 -1.33 14.90
C HIS A 143 -16.95 -0.79 16.08
N ARG A 144 -15.95 0.04 15.82
CA ARG A 144 -15.14 0.67 16.87
C ARG A 144 -15.99 1.53 17.80
N LEU A 145 -16.86 2.38 17.23
CA LEU A 145 -17.72 3.29 18.02
C LEU A 145 -18.76 2.55 18.86
N ALA A 146 -19.19 1.37 18.43
CA ALA A 146 -20.09 0.52 19.22
C ALA A 146 -19.38 -0.01 20.49
N SER A 147 -18.07 -0.28 20.40
CA SER A 147 -17.27 -0.78 21.53
C SER A 147 -16.68 0.36 22.39
N THR A 148 -16.32 1.47 21.76
CA THR A 148 -15.69 2.63 22.42
C THR A 148 -16.26 3.92 21.83
N PRO A 149 -17.19 4.58 22.51
CA PRO A 149 -17.76 5.83 22.02
C PRO A 149 -16.67 6.89 21.73
N ALA A 150 -16.92 7.70 20.70
CA ALA A 150 -15.99 8.77 20.35
C ALA A 150 -15.85 9.77 21.50
N SER A 151 -14.64 10.15 21.84
CA SER A 151 -14.32 11.25 22.73
C SER A 151 -14.09 12.52 21.91
N GLY A 152 -14.97 13.51 22.05
CA GLY A 152 -14.84 14.78 21.34
C GLY A 152 -15.46 14.81 19.94
N PRO A 153 -15.18 15.90 19.17
CA PRO A 153 -15.74 16.08 17.85
C PRO A 153 -15.14 15.11 16.82
N ASP A 154 -15.83 14.94 15.71
CA ASP A 154 -15.31 14.30 14.52
C ASP A 154 -15.05 15.32 13.40
N VAL A 155 -14.21 14.94 12.46
CA VAL A 155 -13.85 15.74 11.29
C VAL A 155 -14.04 14.91 10.02
N ILE A 156 -14.38 15.58 8.92
CA ILE A 156 -14.44 14.97 7.60
C ILE A 156 -13.04 15.02 6.97
N LEU A 157 -12.53 13.87 6.58
CA LEU A 157 -11.26 13.71 5.90
C LEU A 157 -11.39 14.06 4.41
N ALA A 158 -10.25 14.23 3.72
CA ALA A 158 -10.19 14.57 2.31
C ALA A 158 -10.86 13.54 1.37
N ASP A 159 -11.03 12.31 1.80
CA ASP A 159 -11.71 11.22 1.08
C ASP A 159 -13.21 11.10 1.42
N GLY A 160 -13.74 12.01 2.23
CA GLY A 160 -15.14 12.01 2.69
C GLY A 160 -15.42 11.12 3.92
N ASN A 161 -14.47 10.33 4.37
CA ASN A 161 -14.61 9.57 5.60
C ASN A 161 -14.54 10.50 6.82
N ARG A 162 -15.07 10.03 7.96
CA ARG A 162 -14.98 10.76 9.23
C ARG A 162 -13.88 10.18 10.10
N ALA A 163 -13.25 11.02 10.90
CA ALA A 163 -12.29 10.61 11.91
C ALA A 163 -12.55 11.33 13.24
N SER A 164 -12.31 10.62 14.34
CA SER A 164 -12.37 11.11 15.72
C SER A 164 -11.22 10.55 16.54
N ALA A 165 -11.06 10.99 17.78
CA ALA A 165 -10.03 10.46 18.66
C ALA A 165 -10.12 8.92 18.78
N GLY A 166 -8.98 8.26 18.79
CA GLY A 166 -8.81 6.82 18.83
C GLY A 166 -8.85 6.11 17.47
N GLU A 167 -9.02 6.84 16.36
CA GLU A 167 -8.99 6.24 15.02
C GLU A 167 -7.60 6.21 14.42
N LEU A 168 -7.37 5.15 13.63
CA LEU A 168 -6.19 5.01 12.80
C LEU A 168 -6.48 5.62 11.43
N ILE A 169 -5.66 6.58 11.03
CA ILE A 169 -5.72 7.22 9.72
C ILE A 169 -4.44 7.00 8.94
N ILE A 170 -4.52 7.11 7.63
CA ILE A 170 -3.37 7.03 6.73
C ILE A 170 -3.22 8.34 5.96
N THR A 171 -2.01 8.86 5.89
CA THR A 171 -1.70 10.03 5.06
C THR A 171 -1.55 9.62 3.60
N ARG A 172 -2.18 10.38 2.70
CA ARG A 172 -2.22 10.10 1.25
C ARG A 172 -1.36 11.06 0.44
N ARG A 173 -0.57 11.90 1.11
CA ARG A 173 0.33 12.88 0.46
C ARG A 173 1.58 13.08 1.29
N ASN A 174 2.69 13.31 0.59
CA ASN A 174 3.92 13.79 1.20
C ASN A 174 3.76 15.27 1.57
N ASP A 175 4.03 15.65 2.83
CA ASP A 175 4.09 17.06 3.24
C ASP A 175 5.30 17.33 4.14
N ARG A 176 6.34 17.90 3.55
CA ARG A 176 7.58 18.25 4.26
C ARG A 176 7.42 19.39 5.27
N ARG A 177 6.31 20.13 5.22
CA ARG A 177 6.03 21.21 6.19
C ARG A 177 5.48 20.65 7.49
N LEU A 178 4.82 19.49 7.45
CA LEU A 178 4.33 18.78 8.62
C LEU A 178 5.45 17.89 9.17
N ARG A 179 6.21 18.45 10.12
CA ARG A 179 7.31 17.73 10.74
C ARG A 179 6.82 16.85 11.88
N THR A 180 7.33 15.63 11.91
CA THR A 180 7.06 14.64 12.96
C THR A 180 8.20 14.56 13.98
N SER A 181 9.40 15.00 13.57
CA SER A 181 10.59 15.16 14.40
C SER A 181 11.54 16.19 13.77
N VAL A 182 12.71 16.39 14.36
CA VAL A 182 13.75 17.29 13.82
C VAL A 182 14.20 16.88 12.42
N SER A 183 14.24 15.57 12.15
CA SER A 183 14.75 14.99 10.91
C SER A 183 13.67 14.33 10.04
N ASP A 184 12.42 14.26 10.50
CA ASP A 184 11.37 13.53 9.82
C ASP A 184 10.10 14.37 9.61
N TRP A 185 9.28 13.98 8.63
CA TRP A 185 8.10 14.68 8.15
C TRP A 185 7.03 13.70 7.66
N VAL A 186 5.79 14.16 7.49
CA VAL A 186 4.66 13.33 7.07
C VAL A 186 4.83 12.83 5.64
N LYS A 187 4.80 11.50 5.48
CA LYS A 187 4.91 10.80 4.20
C LYS A 187 3.59 10.17 3.77
N ASN A 188 3.43 9.97 2.49
CA ASN A 188 2.35 9.15 1.96
C ASN A 188 2.51 7.71 2.49
N GLY A 189 1.43 7.16 3.04
CA GLY A 189 1.44 5.83 3.63
C GLY A 189 1.71 5.79 5.14
N ASP A 190 2.10 6.90 5.77
CA ASP A 190 2.25 6.94 7.22
C ASP A 190 0.91 6.72 7.91
N ARG A 191 0.91 5.91 8.97
CA ARG A 191 -0.27 5.61 9.80
C ARG A 191 -0.19 6.37 11.12
N TRP A 192 -1.31 6.96 11.52
CA TRP A 192 -1.41 7.80 12.70
C TRP A 192 -2.63 7.44 13.52
N THR A 193 -2.46 7.32 14.83
CA THR A 193 -3.60 7.27 15.75
C THR A 193 -3.98 8.70 16.12
N VAL A 194 -5.23 9.07 15.86
CA VAL A 194 -5.76 10.39 16.25
C VAL A 194 -5.92 10.45 17.76
N SER A 195 -5.18 11.32 18.42
CA SER A 195 -5.30 11.54 19.87
C SER A 195 -6.41 12.52 20.20
N SER A 196 -6.59 13.55 19.37
CA SER A 196 -7.66 14.54 19.52
C SER A 196 -7.98 15.24 18.20
N VAL A 197 -9.16 15.86 18.15
CA VAL A 197 -9.58 16.74 17.06
C VAL A 197 -9.74 18.14 17.64
N ASP A 198 -9.06 19.13 17.05
CA ASP A 198 -9.13 20.52 17.47
C ASP A 198 -10.45 21.17 16.99
N ARG A 199 -10.81 22.32 17.56
CA ARG A 199 -12.05 23.04 17.22
C ARG A 199 -12.11 23.53 15.77
N ASP A 200 -10.95 23.74 15.15
CA ASP A 200 -10.81 24.13 13.74
C ASP A 200 -10.73 22.93 12.79
N GLY A 201 -10.89 21.71 13.29
CA GLY A 201 -10.82 20.46 12.52
C GLY A 201 -9.40 19.93 12.36
N GLY A 202 -8.42 20.50 13.01
CA GLY A 202 -7.06 19.97 13.03
C GLY A 202 -6.99 18.62 13.77
N LEU A 203 -6.19 17.67 13.22
CA LEU A 203 -5.95 16.37 13.85
C LEU A 203 -4.62 16.39 14.60
N ARG A 204 -4.63 15.86 15.83
CA ARG A 204 -3.42 15.59 16.61
C ARG A 204 -3.19 14.09 16.72
N ARG A 205 -1.92 13.69 16.75
CA ARG A 205 -1.49 12.31 17.00
C ARG A 205 -1.07 12.14 18.45
#